data_3c021fc6567447bbb7d09c78cc99f8ef
#
_entry.id   3c021fc6567447bbb7d09c78cc99f8ef
#
_cell.length_a   1.000
_cell.length_b   1.000
_cell.length_c   1.000
_cell.angle_alpha   90.00
_cell.angle_beta   90.00
_cell.angle_gamma   90.00
#
_symmetry.space_group_name_H-M   'P 1'
#
loop_
_entity.id
_entity.type
_entity.pdbx_description
1 polymer ?
#
loop_
_entity_poly.entity_id
_entity_poly.type
_entity_poly.pdbx_seq_one_letter_code
_entity_poly.pdbx_strand_id
1 'polypeptide(L)'
;MSTYQGLKGLKIKYLSANTSDDRAKEGEVFYNSTSGKVASHISVAAVSSGTPMTTGRNAMGTTTSTGSSAFAAGGNPNDTEHYNGSGWSEGTAINTDRRYLAGCGTLTAGLIFGGNKAPLPTLAGDTEEYDGSSWTESGDLNTARQFMSRAGTQTAALSAGGTAGPGQVNNSEEYNGTSWTEGDNLNTARSYFSGCGTQTAGLCVAGATPGGNSALVEEYDGTSWSEQGNVNTARQIVAAAGPQTAAVSAGGKISSTVLSTAIEEYDGSAHSTSPASLTTGRNAAGGSGDSSNMVIFGGGSQPGQTTDTEEFNTSIFTRTAGAWSSGATKTTTTTQQEAGTDGPKDAFAIWGGRTIPATTTNLTEEFNGASWTAGGTLGTAARKREGGGTLTAAWCANGEQPDYIDNVEEYDGTSWSEVNNTPAASSFIGGSGPQTAGVATLGQLPGGGYPKATLEYDGTNWTSGGATNTARTSSSAGQVGPQTAALISGGEPTPIANTEQYDGTSWSEVADLITALGQASDGTFGVQTAAIQCGGKTSPSPGAAVTTSQSWNGTNWSTSPSLGQARKSHSSSGSSTAGITTAGQTTTTPTVLTSSEEYDGETTAINVKTLTQS
;
A
#
# COMPACT_ATOMS: atom_id res chain seq x y z
N MET A 1 14.47 -35.26 -34.10
CA MET A 1 13.81 -36.10 -33.07
C MET A 1 14.86 -37.03 -32.47
N SER A 2 15.77 -36.53 -31.73
CA SER A 2 16.72 -37.36 -31.01
C SER A 2 17.06 -36.67 -29.71
N THR A 3 16.90 -37.44 -28.68
CA THR A 3 17.53 -37.48 -27.38
C THR A 3 16.85 -36.84 -26.20
N TYR A 4 15.59 -37.22 -25.94
CA TYR A 4 15.08 -37.24 -24.57
C TYR A 4 15.46 -38.51 -23.79
N GLN A 5 16.39 -39.34 -24.35
CA GLN A 5 16.81 -40.60 -23.71
C GLN A 5 17.71 -40.45 -22.48
N GLY A 6 18.14 -39.23 -22.14
CA GLY A 6 19.00 -38.97 -20.97
C GLY A 6 18.24 -38.74 -19.65
N LEU A 7 16.95 -38.40 -19.70
CA LEU A 7 16.13 -38.10 -18.51
C LEU A 7 15.37 -39.36 -18.04
N LYS A 8 16.11 -40.43 -17.73
CA LYS A 8 15.50 -41.62 -17.11
C LYS A 8 14.98 -41.27 -15.71
N GLY A 9 13.64 -41.23 -15.57
CA GLY A 9 12.97 -41.10 -14.30
C GLY A 9 12.15 -39.82 -14.12
N LEU A 10 12.26 -38.80 -14.97
CA LEU A 10 11.41 -37.59 -14.90
C LEU A 10 10.11 -37.81 -15.67
N LYS A 11 9.00 -37.73 -14.96
CA LYS A 11 7.67 -37.66 -15.58
C LYS A 11 7.43 -36.20 -16.00
N ILE A 12 7.48 -35.89 -17.29
CA ILE A 12 7.11 -34.59 -17.83
C ILE A 12 5.59 -34.55 -17.93
N LYS A 13 4.96 -33.61 -17.21
CA LYS A 13 3.53 -33.33 -17.34
C LYS A 13 3.25 -32.54 -18.62
N TYR A 14 2.17 -32.87 -19.29
CA TYR A 14 1.64 -32.10 -20.43
C TYR A 14 0.53 -31.21 -19.93
N LEU A 15 0.70 -29.90 -20.08
CA LEU A 15 -0.25 -28.90 -19.62
C LEU A 15 -0.59 -27.94 -20.76
N SER A 16 -1.83 -27.44 -20.80
CA SER A 16 -2.26 -26.44 -21.80
C SER A 16 -1.84 -25.01 -21.41
N ALA A 17 -1.44 -24.78 -20.17
CA ALA A 17 -0.99 -23.50 -19.65
C ALA A 17 0.11 -23.74 -18.60
N ASN A 18 0.73 -22.66 -18.14
CA ASN A 18 1.61 -22.74 -16.97
C ASN A 18 0.75 -23.08 -15.73
N THR A 19 1.30 -23.87 -14.83
CA THR A 19 0.62 -24.24 -13.59
C THR A 19 0.49 -23.04 -12.64
N SER A 20 -0.54 -23.06 -11.81
CA SER A 20 -0.71 -22.08 -10.74
C SER A 20 0.40 -22.18 -9.68
N ASP A 21 0.53 -21.12 -8.89
CA ASP A 21 1.49 -21.02 -7.80
C ASP A 21 1.33 -22.15 -6.78
N ASP A 22 2.41 -22.88 -6.62
CA ASP A 22 2.57 -23.85 -5.54
C ASP A 22 4.05 -24.14 -5.38
N ARG A 23 4.68 -23.70 -4.28
CA ARG A 23 6.09 -23.98 -3.97
C ARG A 23 6.40 -25.47 -3.93
N ALA A 24 5.41 -26.33 -3.65
CA ALA A 24 5.57 -27.77 -3.75
C ALA A 24 5.91 -28.24 -5.17
N LYS A 25 5.80 -27.35 -6.16
CA LYS A 25 6.15 -27.62 -7.57
C LYS A 25 7.52 -27.08 -8.00
N GLU A 26 8.26 -26.48 -7.09
CA GLU A 26 9.63 -26.01 -7.40
C GLU A 26 10.49 -27.18 -7.90
N GLY A 27 11.19 -26.95 -9.02
CA GLY A 27 11.93 -28.01 -9.71
C GLY A 27 11.08 -28.94 -10.59
N GLU A 28 9.75 -28.84 -10.56
CA GLU A 28 8.89 -29.61 -11.45
C GLU A 28 9.13 -29.19 -12.92
N VAL A 29 9.35 -30.17 -13.79
CA VAL A 29 9.52 -29.95 -15.23
C VAL A 29 8.23 -30.36 -15.94
N PHE A 30 7.69 -29.49 -16.79
CA PHE A 30 6.47 -29.73 -17.54
C PHE A 30 6.59 -29.26 -18.99
N TYR A 31 5.77 -29.81 -19.87
CA TYR A 31 5.61 -29.37 -21.24
C TYR A 31 4.32 -28.56 -21.38
N ASN A 32 4.45 -27.30 -21.78
CA ASN A 32 3.31 -26.45 -22.09
C ASN A 32 2.91 -26.66 -23.55
N SER A 33 1.78 -27.34 -23.78
CA SER A 33 1.32 -27.71 -25.12
C SER A 33 0.86 -26.51 -25.97
N THR A 34 0.43 -25.42 -25.33
CA THR A 34 0.04 -24.19 -26.04
C THR A 34 1.27 -23.43 -26.57
N SER A 35 2.32 -23.30 -25.77
CA SER A 35 3.56 -22.63 -26.19
C SER A 35 4.56 -23.54 -26.93
N GLY A 36 4.34 -24.86 -26.88
CA GLY A 36 5.24 -25.84 -27.45
C GLY A 36 6.60 -25.96 -26.76
N LYS A 37 6.70 -25.53 -25.49
CA LYS A 37 7.97 -25.42 -24.76
C LYS A 37 8.00 -26.30 -23.52
N VAL A 38 9.18 -26.81 -23.19
CA VAL A 38 9.47 -27.42 -21.89
C VAL A 38 9.87 -26.31 -20.93
N ALA A 39 9.29 -26.31 -19.75
CA ALA A 39 9.56 -25.33 -18.72
C ALA A 39 9.72 -26.00 -17.34
N SER A 40 10.33 -25.33 -16.41
CA SER A 40 10.41 -25.75 -15.02
C SER A 40 10.01 -24.60 -14.10
N HIS A 41 9.38 -24.93 -12.98
CA HIS A 41 9.22 -23.97 -11.88
C HIS A 41 10.56 -23.76 -11.22
N ILE A 42 10.96 -22.50 -11.08
CA ILE A 42 12.18 -22.11 -10.39
C ILE A 42 11.84 -21.05 -9.33
N SER A 43 12.49 -21.15 -8.20
CA SER A 43 12.56 -20.05 -7.25
C SER A 43 13.65 -19.07 -7.70
N VAL A 44 13.34 -17.81 -7.77
CA VAL A 44 14.29 -16.76 -8.14
C VAL A 44 14.29 -15.72 -7.03
N ALA A 45 15.46 -15.52 -6.42
CA ALA A 45 15.64 -14.42 -5.49
C ALA A 45 15.65 -13.09 -6.28
N ALA A 46 14.77 -12.18 -5.90
CA ALA A 46 14.64 -10.87 -6.50
C ALA A 46 14.35 -9.81 -5.44
N VAL A 47 14.73 -8.56 -5.72
CA VAL A 47 14.33 -7.39 -4.97
C VAL A 47 13.50 -6.49 -5.89
N SER A 48 12.35 -6.07 -5.41
CA SER A 48 11.51 -5.08 -6.09
C SER A 48 11.31 -3.87 -5.19
N SER A 49 11.11 -2.70 -5.80
CA SER A 49 10.72 -1.50 -5.05
C SER A 49 9.29 -1.65 -4.55
N GLY A 50 9.08 -1.45 -3.27
CA GLY A 50 7.76 -1.32 -2.66
C GLY A 50 7.33 0.14 -2.54
N THR A 51 6.10 0.38 -2.07
CA THR A 51 5.61 1.73 -1.78
C THR A 51 6.48 2.36 -0.69
N PRO A 52 6.99 3.60 -0.87
CA PRO A 52 7.81 4.27 0.12
C PRO A 52 7.06 4.53 1.43
N MET A 53 7.80 4.60 2.54
CA MET A 53 7.31 5.12 3.82
C MET A 53 6.86 6.58 3.68
N THR A 54 5.97 7.04 4.53
CA THR A 54 5.55 8.45 4.58
C THR A 54 6.70 9.33 5.06
N THR A 55 7.46 8.85 6.04
CA THR A 55 8.56 9.61 6.64
C THR A 55 9.85 8.81 6.65
N GLY A 56 10.93 9.40 6.13
CA GLY A 56 12.26 8.79 6.17
C GLY A 56 12.76 8.63 7.60
N ARG A 57 13.11 7.41 7.99
CA ARG A 57 13.60 7.11 9.36
C ARG A 57 14.64 6.00 9.38
N ASN A 58 15.43 5.99 10.42
CA ASN A 58 16.40 4.93 10.71
C ASN A 58 16.41 4.58 12.19
N ALA A 59 17.08 3.50 12.55
CA ALA A 59 17.28 3.12 13.95
C ALA A 59 15.98 2.91 14.75
N MET A 60 14.96 2.39 14.08
CA MET A 60 13.61 2.12 14.57
C MET A 60 13.45 0.70 15.11
N GLY A 61 12.43 0.49 15.93
CA GLY A 61 11.90 -0.84 16.25
C GLY A 61 11.01 -1.36 15.10
N THR A 62 11.06 -2.66 14.85
CA THR A 62 10.30 -3.28 13.74
C THR A 62 9.74 -4.64 14.14
N THR A 63 8.72 -5.12 13.42
CA THR A 63 8.14 -6.46 13.59
C THR A 63 9.13 -7.59 13.30
N THR A 64 8.77 -8.79 13.74
CA THR A 64 9.38 -10.07 13.36
C THR A 64 8.39 -10.97 12.62
N SER A 65 7.34 -10.38 12.02
CA SER A 65 6.25 -11.10 11.37
C SER A 65 6.53 -11.38 9.88
N THR A 66 5.50 -11.39 9.05
CA THR A 66 5.63 -11.70 7.62
C THR A 66 6.17 -10.53 6.81
N GLY A 67 6.74 -10.77 5.62
CA GLY A 67 7.19 -9.73 4.70
C GLY A 67 6.07 -8.86 4.10
N SER A 68 4.82 -9.23 4.29
CA SER A 68 3.65 -8.45 3.89
C SER A 68 3.01 -7.65 5.03
N SER A 69 3.65 -7.61 6.22
CA SER A 69 3.10 -6.93 7.39
C SER A 69 4.23 -6.49 8.31
N ALA A 70 4.39 -5.19 8.53
CA ALA A 70 5.42 -4.65 9.38
C ALA A 70 5.00 -3.34 10.05
N PHE A 71 5.58 -3.03 11.20
CA PHE A 71 5.60 -1.66 11.72
C PHE A 71 7.03 -1.10 11.73
N ALA A 72 7.10 0.21 11.64
CA ALA A 72 8.28 1.01 11.91
C ALA A 72 7.95 1.97 13.07
N ALA A 73 8.51 1.74 14.25
CA ALA A 73 8.19 2.52 15.45
C ALA A 73 9.41 3.23 16.00
N GLY A 74 9.28 4.51 16.33
CA GLY A 74 10.37 5.34 16.82
C GLY A 74 11.48 5.58 15.80
N GLY A 75 12.69 5.80 16.27
CA GLY A 75 13.80 6.23 15.44
C GLY A 75 13.95 7.74 15.50
N ASN A 76 13.56 8.46 14.49
CA ASN A 76 13.38 9.91 14.45
C ASN A 76 12.61 10.22 13.15
N PRO A 77 11.36 10.60 13.21
CA PRO A 77 10.55 10.95 14.40
C PRO A 77 10.07 9.74 15.23
N ASN A 78 9.34 10.02 16.33
CA ASN A 78 8.79 9.00 17.24
C ASN A 78 7.51 8.35 16.78
N ASP A 79 7.05 8.66 15.58
CA ASP A 79 5.84 8.10 14.99
C ASP A 79 5.96 6.60 14.77
N THR A 80 4.82 5.98 14.57
CA THR A 80 4.74 4.61 14.07
C THR A 80 4.12 4.62 12.66
N GLU A 81 4.63 3.82 11.77
CA GLU A 81 4.03 3.54 10.48
C GLU A 81 3.80 2.05 10.31
N HIS A 82 2.70 1.68 9.66
CA HIS A 82 2.28 0.31 9.41
C HIS A 82 2.34 -0.03 7.93
N TYR A 83 3.00 -1.13 7.60
CA TYR A 83 3.04 -1.72 6.26
C TYR A 83 2.04 -2.87 6.15
N ASN A 84 1.18 -2.86 5.14
CA ASN A 84 0.13 -3.87 4.93
C ASN A 84 0.39 -4.81 3.74
N GLY A 85 1.60 -4.81 3.19
CA GLY A 85 1.97 -5.59 2.01
C GLY A 85 1.83 -4.82 0.70
N SER A 86 1.25 -3.62 0.70
CA SER A 86 1.13 -2.78 -0.49
C SER A 86 1.47 -1.30 -0.23
N GLY A 87 1.38 -0.84 1.01
CA GLY A 87 1.71 0.54 1.35
C GLY A 87 1.81 0.78 2.84
N TRP A 88 2.21 2.01 3.20
CA TRP A 88 2.39 2.48 4.56
C TRP A 88 1.26 3.39 4.99
N SER A 89 0.86 3.28 6.25
CA SER A 89 -0.10 4.16 6.91
C SER A 89 0.44 4.61 8.26
N GLU A 90 0.08 5.83 8.68
CA GLU A 90 0.45 6.33 9.99
C GLU A 90 -0.26 5.56 11.11
N GLY A 91 0.46 5.33 12.21
CA GLY A 91 -0.04 4.75 13.44
C GLY A 91 0.20 5.68 14.63
N THR A 92 -0.20 5.24 15.81
CA THR A 92 -0.01 6.00 17.05
C THR A 92 1.48 6.06 17.41
N ALA A 93 1.98 7.25 17.73
CA ALA A 93 3.36 7.45 18.19
C ALA A 93 3.67 6.66 19.47
N ILE A 94 4.93 6.25 19.61
CA ILE A 94 5.43 5.64 20.85
C ILE A 94 5.38 6.66 22.00
N ASN A 95 5.19 6.20 23.23
CA ASN A 95 5.02 7.09 24.40
C ASN A 95 6.31 7.84 24.74
N THR A 96 7.46 7.18 24.62
CA THR A 96 8.77 7.78 24.88
C THR A 96 9.60 7.86 23.61
N ASP A 97 9.93 9.09 23.15
CA ASP A 97 10.78 9.30 21.96
C ASP A 97 12.13 8.65 22.12
N ARG A 98 12.41 7.62 21.32
CA ARG A 98 13.61 6.79 21.38
C ARG A 98 14.11 6.41 20.00
N ARG A 99 15.42 6.24 19.90
CA ARG A 99 16.10 5.70 18.72
C ARG A 99 17.08 4.60 19.10
N TYR A 100 17.52 3.80 18.14
CA TYR A 100 18.42 2.65 18.36
C TYR A 100 17.78 1.58 19.26
N LEU A 101 16.46 1.51 19.24
CA LEU A 101 15.65 0.55 19.98
C LEU A 101 15.49 -0.73 19.16
N ALA A 102 15.11 -1.78 19.82
CA ALA A 102 14.71 -3.04 19.21
C ALA A 102 13.20 -3.18 19.21
N GLY A 103 12.66 -4.01 18.30
CA GLY A 103 11.22 -4.30 18.25
C GLY A 103 10.95 -5.67 17.66
N CYS A 104 9.86 -6.32 18.09
CA CYS A 104 9.40 -7.62 17.60
C CYS A 104 7.87 -7.73 17.67
N GLY A 105 7.32 -8.88 17.29
CA GLY A 105 5.89 -9.12 17.27
C GLY A 105 5.21 -8.79 15.95
N THR A 106 3.93 -8.42 15.99
CA THR A 106 3.07 -8.20 14.83
C THR A 106 2.47 -6.78 14.83
N LEU A 107 1.72 -6.43 13.78
CA LEU A 107 0.98 -5.14 13.70
C LEU A 107 -0.08 -4.96 14.80
N THR A 108 -0.59 -6.04 15.37
CA THR A 108 -1.65 -6.00 16.39
C THR A 108 -1.16 -6.47 17.75
N ALA A 109 0.10 -6.89 17.86
CA ALA A 109 0.75 -7.33 19.09
C ALA A 109 2.26 -7.09 18.96
N GLY A 110 2.67 -5.83 18.98
CA GLY A 110 4.04 -5.38 18.85
C GLY A 110 4.71 -5.12 20.19
N LEU A 111 6.03 -5.22 20.22
CA LEU A 111 6.86 -4.89 21.36
C LEU A 111 8.04 -4.06 20.90
N ILE A 112 8.35 -2.98 21.63
CA ILE A 112 9.59 -2.22 21.46
C ILE A 112 10.30 -2.06 22.82
N PHE A 113 11.61 -2.10 22.80
CA PHE A 113 12.38 -2.04 24.05
C PHE A 113 13.77 -1.43 23.87
N GLY A 114 14.29 -0.87 24.97
CA GLY A 114 15.61 -0.27 25.03
C GLY A 114 15.77 0.97 24.16
N GLY A 115 17.01 1.25 23.77
CA GLY A 115 17.36 2.37 22.90
C GLY A 115 17.96 3.55 23.64
N ASN A 116 17.81 4.73 23.07
CA ASN A 116 18.39 5.97 23.55
C ASN A 116 17.36 7.10 23.48
N LYS A 117 17.09 7.76 24.60
CA LYS A 117 16.09 8.82 24.74
C LYS A 117 16.71 10.19 25.05
N ALA A 118 15.94 11.23 24.83
CA ALA A 118 16.37 12.60 25.15
C ALA A 118 16.45 12.86 26.67
N PRO A 119 17.45 13.65 27.15
CA PRO A 119 18.57 14.20 26.38
C PRO A 119 19.60 13.14 26.03
N LEU A 120 20.05 13.16 24.77
CA LEU A 120 21.04 12.18 24.29
C LEU A 120 22.42 12.39 24.90
N PRO A 121 23.16 11.33 25.22
CA PRO A 121 22.91 9.89 25.03
C PRO A 121 22.38 9.19 26.30
N THR A 122 21.11 9.33 26.63
CA THR A 122 20.52 8.63 27.78
C THR A 122 20.03 7.25 27.35
N LEU A 123 20.67 6.19 27.85
CA LEU A 123 20.25 4.81 27.58
C LEU A 123 18.90 4.54 28.25
N ALA A 124 18.05 3.84 27.54
CA ALA A 124 16.71 3.44 27.95
C ALA A 124 16.63 1.95 28.22
N GLY A 125 15.91 1.57 29.28
CA GLY A 125 15.43 0.22 29.51
C GLY A 125 13.97 0.06 29.14
N ASP A 126 13.29 1.18 28.87
CA ASP A 126 11.84 1.25 28.68
C ASP A 126 11.35 0.22 27.65
N THR A 127 10.25 -0.45 27.98
CA THR A 127 9.55 -1.39 27.12
C THR A 127 8.13 -0.91 26.90
N GLU A 128 7.65 -0.93 25.66
CA GLU A 128 6.27 -0.59 25.31
C GLU A 128 5.64 -1.70 24.48
N GLU A 129 4.39 -2.02 24.78
CA GLU A 129 3.54 -2.99 24.08
C GLU A 129 2.52 -2.28 23.21
N TYR A 130 2.31 -2.78 21.99
CA TYR A 130 1.34 -2.29 21.03
C TYR A 130 0.17 -3.25 20.89
N ASP A 131 -1.06 -2.76 21.03
CA ASP A 131 -2.30 -3.55 20.91
C ASP A 131 -2.98 -3.47 19.53
N GLY A 132 -2.32 -2.82 18.56
CA GLY A 132 -2.87 -2.53 17.24
C GLY A 132 -3.44 -1.11 17.12
N SER A 133 -3.58 -0.39 18.23
CA SER A 133 -4.12 0.98 18.28
C SER A 133 -3.29 1.94 19.13
N SER A 134 -2.70 1.47 20.20
CA SER A 134 -1.95 2.29 21.17
C SER A 134 -0.76 1.57 21.77
N TRP A 135 0.23 2.35 22.21
CA TRP A 135 1.40 1.88 22.95
C TRP A 135 1.17 2.03 24.46
N THR A 136 1.52 1.01 25.21
CA THR A 136 1.42 0.96 26.67
C THR A 136 2.75 0.55 27.28
N GLU A 137 3.20 1.23 28.31
CA GLU A 137 4.42 0.88 29.04
C GLU A 137 4.27 -0.47 29.76
N SER A 138 5.36 -1.24 29.77
CA SER A 138 5.46 -2.55 30.39
C SER A 138 6.77 -2.67 31.18
N GLY A 139 7.13 -3.86 31.69
CA GLY A 139 8.34 -4.04 32.48
C GLY A 139 9.62 -3.79 31.70
N ASP A 140 10.51 -2.97 32.24
CA ASP A 140 11.74 -2.55 31.62
C ASP A 140 12.82 -3.63 31.59
N LEU A 141 13.76 -3.50 30.61
CA LEU A 141 15.02 -4.26 30.61
C LEU A 141 15.78 -4.05 31.92
N ASN A 142 16.33 -5.10 32.49
CA ASN A 142 17.18 -5.02 33.69
C ASN A 142 18.44 -4.18 33.43
N THR A 143 18.96 -4.22 32.20
CA THR A 143 20.11 -3.40 31.78
C THR A 143 19.72 -2.46 30.65
N ALA A 144 19.64 -1.16 30.90
CA ALA A 144 19.41 -0.14 29.89
C ALA A 144 20.49 -0.17 28.81
N ARG A 145 20.12 -0.32 27.54
CA ARG A 145 21.05 -0.49 26.40
C ARG A 145 20.43 -0.15 25.06
N GLN A 146 21.29 0.08 24.09
CA GLN A 146 20.96 0.39 22.70
C GLN A 146 21.68 -0.54 21.72
N PHE A 147 21.25 -0.59 20.44
CA PHE A 147 21.88 -1.40 19.38
C PHE A 147 21.94 -2.91 19.70
N MET A 148 20.98 -3.41 20.47
CA MET A 148 20.82 -4.81 20.81
C MET A 148 20.10 -5.57 19.69
N SER A 149 20.16 -6.89 19.74
CA SER A 149 19.36 -7.77 18.90
C SER A 149 17.91 -7.90 19.41
N ARG A 150 17.10 -8.52 18.58
CA ARG A 150 15.70 -8.83 18.87
C ARG A 150 15.30 -10.19 18.30
N ALA A 151 14.44 -10.92 19.00
CA ALA A 151 13.69 -12.06 18.47
C ALA A 151 12.39 -12.24 19.26
N GLY A 152 11.43 -12.99 18.71
CA GLY A 152 10.23 -13.39 19.44
C GLY A 152 8.99 -12.56 19.12
N THR A 153 8.06 -12.58 20.07
CA THR A 153 6.72 -11.97 20.01
C THR A 153 6.55 -10.96 21.14
N GLN A 154 5.39 -10.28 21.18
CA GLN A 154 5.05 -9.35 22.26
C GLN A 154 5.11 -10.02 23.66
N THR A 155 4.70 -11.25 23.79
CA THR A 155 4.61 -11.96 25.06
C THR A 155 5.78 -12.89 25.35
N ALA A 156 6.70 -13.08 24.40
CA ALA A 156 7.88 -13.93 24.52
C ALA A 156 9.00 -13.40 23.62
N ALA A 157 9.75 -12.41 24.12
CA ALA A 157 10.81 -11.75 23.37
C ALA A 157 12.20 -12.05 23.94
N LEU A 158 13.21 -11.96 23.09
CA LEU A 158 14.62 -12.09 23.41
C LEU A 158 15.36 -10.82 23.01
N SER A 159 16.15 -10.27 23.92
CA SER A 159 17.10 -9.19 23.70
C SER A 159 18.50 -9.68 24.03
N ALA A 160 19.48 -9.48 23.16
CA ALA A 160 20.85 -9.90 23.42
C ALA A 160 21.87 -8.83 23.00
N GLY A 161 22.98 -8.74 23.74
CA GLY A 161 24.08 -7.82 23.50
C GLY A 161 23.69 -6.35 23.51
N GLY A 162 24.35 -5.55 22.69
CA GLY A 162 24.15 -4.11 22.59
C GLY A 162 25.24 -3.30 23.24
N THR A 163 24.96 -2.02 23.50
CA THR A 163 25.86 -1.10 24.23
C THR A 163 25.18 -0.64 25.51
N ALA A 164 25.80 -0.93 26.65
CA ALA A 164 25.41 -0.46 27.98
C ALA A 164 26.56 0.32 28.60
N GLY A 165 26.31 1.56 29.03
CA GLY A 165 27.38 2.42 29.54
C GLY A 165 28.52 2.64 28.52
N PRO A 166 29.78 2.45 28.90
CA PRO A 166 30.92 2.79 28.05
C PRO A 166 31.27 1.69 27.02
N GLY A 167 30.62 0.53 27.00
CA GLY A 167 31.05 -0.61 26.23
C GLY A 167 29.96 -1.50 25.69
N GLN A 168 30.39 -2.40 24.82
CA GLN A 168 29.56 -3.49 24.31
C GLN A 168 29.40 -4.56 25.39
N VAL A 169 28.21 -5.14 25.43
CA VAL A 169 27.84 -6.19 26.37
C VAL A 169 27.44 -7.46 25.67
N ASN A 170 27.47 -8.58 26.38
CA ASN A 170 27.00 -9.88 25.89
C ASN A 170 25.75 -10.38 26.63
N ASN A 171 25.19 -9.58 27.54
CA ASN A 171 23.97 -9.97 28.29
C ASN A 171 22.81 -10.29 27.35
N SER A 172 22.07 -11.33 27.70
CA SER A 172 20.75 -11.62 27.12
C SER A 172 19.67 -11.48 28.18
N GLU A 173 18.50 -11.06 27.77
CA GLU A 173 17.31 -10.98 28.59
C GLU A 173 16.10 -11.54 27.84
N GLU A 174 15.25 -12.24 28.56
CA GLU A 174 14.02 -12.86 28.07
C GLU A 174 12.80 -12.18 28.68
N TYR A 175 11.81 -11.85 27.83
CA TYR A 175 10.56 -11.22 28.22
C TYR A 175 9.43 -12.26 28.28
N ASN A 176 8.64 -12.23 29.35
CA ASN A 176 7.54 -13.18 29.56
C ASN A 176 6.13 -12.59 29.37
N GLY A 177 6.04 -11.42 28.73
CA GLY A 177 4.79 -10.66 28.58
C GLY A 177 4.54 -9.65 29.72
N THR A 178 5.45 -9.54 30.71
CA THR A 178 5.29 -8.61 31.84
C THR A 178 6.62 -8.07 32.34
N SER A 179 7.67 -8.88 32.32
CA SER A 179 8.99 -8.54 32.86
C SER A 179 10.11 -9.25 32.12
N TRP A 180 11.30 -8.65 32.18
CA TRP A 180 12.52 -9.21 31.65
C TRP A 180 13.30 -9.99 32.73
N THR A 181 13.88 -11.10 32.34
CA THR A 181 14.77 -11.92 33.18
C THR A 181 16.07 -12.18 32.43
N GLU A 182 17.20 -12.22 33.15
CA GLU A 182 18.49 -12.53 32.52
C GLU A 182 18.51 -13.99 32.04
N GLY A 183 18.93 -14.18 30.78
CA GLY A 183 19.24 -15.46 30.16
C GLY A 183 20.73 -15.71 30.07
N ASP A 184 21.13 -16.77 29.34
CA ASP A 184 22.54 -17.04 29.07
C ASP A 184 23.14 -15.99 28.12
N ASN A 185 24.43 -15.71 28.29
CA ASN A 185 25.11 -14.62 27.59
C ASN A 185 25.64 -15.07 26.21
N LEU A 186 25.63 -14.14 25.22
CA LEU A 186 26.38 -14.33 23.99
C LEU A 186 27.84 -14.70 24.26
N ASN A 187 28.41 -15.55 23.44
CA ASN A 187 29.85 -15.90 23.54
C ASN A 187 30.75 -14.68 23.28
N THR A 188 30.31 -13.76 22.42
CA THR A 188 31.09 -12.55 22.10
C THR A 188 30.25 -11.29 22.33
N ALA A 189 30.77 -10.37 23.18
CA ALA A 189 30.16 -9.06 23.39
C ALA A 189 30.15 -8.26 22.07
N ARG A 190 28.98 -7.83 21.60
CA ARG A 190 28.81 -7.05 20.37
C ARG A 190 27.57 -6.17 20.40
N SER A 191 27.60 -5.17 19.51
CA SER A 191 26.51 -4.23 19.29
C SER A 191 26.32 -3.97 17.79
N TYR A 192 25.34 -3.17 17.42
CA TYR A 192 25.08 -2.82 16.03
C TYR A 192 24.78 -4.05 15.14
N PHE A 193 24.22 -5.09 15.69
CA PHE A 193 23.82 -6.29 14.98
C PHE A 193 22.30 -6.40 14.93
N SER A 194 21.78 -7.30 14.11
CA SER A 194 20.35 -7.61 14.06
C SER A 194 20.09 -9.00 14.61
N GLY A 195 18.86 -9.23 15.02
CA GLY A 195 18.39 -10.55 15.43
C GLY A 195 17.04 -10.86 14.81
N CYS A 196 16.73 -12.15 14.74
CA CYS A 196 15.45 -12.68 14.29
C CYS A 196 15.17 -14.05 14.96
N GLY A 197 14.08 -14.70 14.60
CA GLY A 197 13.67 -15.96 15.22
C GLY A 197 12.67 -15.78 16.35
N THR A 198 12.66 -16.75 17.27
CA THR A 198 11.79 -16.76 18.46
C THR A 198 12.61 -16.56 19.73
N GLN A 199 11.93 -16.40 20.87
CA GLN A 199 12.60 -16.33 22.18
C GLN A 199 13.49 -17.55 22.47
N THR A 200 13.03 -18.75 22.11
CA THR A 200 13.74 -20.02 22.36
C THR A 200 14.52 -20.55 21.16
N ALA A 201 14.50 -19.83 20.02
CA ALA A 201 15.28 -20.13 18.82
C ALA A 201 15.65 -18.82 18.14
N GLY A 202 16.54 -18.05 18.78
CA GLY A 202 16.98 -16.75 18.35
C GLY A 202 18.26 -16.81 17.51
N LEU A 203 18.41 -15.91 16.56
CA LEU A 203 19.60 -15.76 15.73
C LEU A 203 20.14 -14.33 15.85
N CYS A 204 21.44 -14.19 16.12
CA CYS A 204 22.15 -12.93 16.12
C CYS A 204 23.16 -12.88 14.97
N VAL A 205 23.03 -11.88 14.09
CA VAL A 205 23.75 -11.82 12.80
C VAL A 205 24.66 -10.59 12.74
N ALA A 206 25.94 -10.79 12.44
CA ALA A 206 26.93 -9.74 12.15
C ALA A 206 27.19 -8.79 13.32
N GLY A 207 27.33 -7.47 13.07
CA GLY A 207 27.48 -6.43 14.09
C GLY A 207 28.88 -5.87 14.22
N ALA A 208 29.19 -5.34 15.40
CA ALA A 208 30.51 -4.80 15.74
C ALA A 208 31.02 -5.33 17.08
N THR A 209 32.31 -5.61 17.16
CA THR A 209 33.07 -5.89 18.37
C THR A 209 34.00 -4.72 18.65
N PRO A 210 34.71 -4.66 19.80
CA PRO A 210 35.75 -3.64 20.02
C PRO A 210 36.82 -3.59 18.93
N GLY A 211 36.99 -4.68 18.17
CA GLY A 211 37.94 -4.78 17.05
C GLY A 211 37.41 -4.25 15.72
N GLY A 212 36.14 -3.88 15.61
CA GLY A 212 35.51 -3.41 14.37
C GLY A 212 34.31 -4.25 13.93
N ASN A 213 34.00 -4.22 12.64
CA ASN A 213 32.89 -5.00 12.10
C ASN A 213 33.10 -6.50 12.30
N SER A 214 32.02 -7.19 12.61
CA SER A 214 32.00 -8.62 12.88
C SER A 214 31.21 -9.37 11.80
N ALA A 215 31.66 -10.58 11.47
CA ALA A 215 30.92 -11.53 10.66
C ALA A 215 30.22 -12.60 11.50
N LEU A 216 30.38 -12.58 12.81
CA LEU A 216 29.93 -13.64 13.71
C LEU A 216 28.40 -13.81 13.69
N VAL A 217 28.00 -15.06 13.77
CA VAL A 217 26.60 -15.48 13.91
C VAL A 217 26.50 -16.39 15.11
N GLU A 218 25.52 -16.15 15.95
CA GLU A 218 25.24 -16.99 17.12
C GLU A 218 23.77 -17.36 17.17
N GLU A 219 23.50 -18.61 17.51
CA GLU A 219 22.15 -19.17 17.72
C GLU A 219 21.86 -19.41 19.20
N TYR A 220 20.63 -19.12 19.60
CA TYR A 220 20.09 -19.40 20.91
C TYR A 220 19.13 -20.57 20.85
N ASP A 221 19.28 -21.57 21.73
CA ASP A 221 18.43 -22.78 21.80
C ASP A 221 17.37 -22.72 22.91
N GLY A 222 17.18 -21.55 23.53
CA GLY A 222 16.33 -21.35 24.69
C GLY A 222 17.07 -21.55 26.03
N THR A 223 18.36 -21.89 25.98
CA THR A 223 19.18 -22.13 27.18
C THR A 223 20.60 -21.59 27.04
N SER A 224 21.21 -21.69 25.87
CA SER A 224 22.59 -21.31 25.62
C SER A 224 22.81 -20.78 24.20
N TRP A 225 23.89 -20.02 24.00
CA TRP A 225 24.31 -19.52 22.71
C TRP A 225 25.44 -20.37 22.10
N SER A 226 25.34 -20.62 20.81
CA SER A 226 26.36 -21.35 20.03
C SER A 226 26.77 -20.58 18.77
N GLU A 227 28.06 -20.56 18.45
CA GLU A 227 28.56 -19.98 17.19
C GLU A 227 28.20 -20.84 15.98
N GLN A 228 27.82 -20.16 14.89
CA GLN A 228 27.42 -20.77 13.63
C GLN A 228 28.23 -20.21 12.45
N GLY A 229 27.91 -20.65 11.22
CA GLY A 229 28.55 -20.16 10.00
C GLY A 229 28.39 -18.65 9.83
N ASN A 230 29.52 -17.97 9.72
CA ASN A 230 29.61 -16.50 9.63
C ASN A 230 28.93 -15.94 8.36
N VAL A 231 28.50 -14.67 8.38
CA VAL A 231 28.17 -13.93 7.16
C VAL A 231 29.42 -13.79 6.29
N ASN A 232 29.25 -13.79 4.96
CA ASN A 232 30.36 -13.76 4.02
C ASN A 232 31.19 -12.45 4.09
N THR A 233 30.54 -11.35 4.48
CA THR A 233 31.21 -10.05 4.63
C THR A 233 30.91 -9.46 6.01
N ALA A 234 31.96 -9.18 6.80
CA ALA A 234 31.84 -8.51 8.09
C ALA A 234 31.19 -7.13 7.94
N ARG A 235 30.07 -6.91 8.61
CA ARG A 235 29.29 -5.66 8.52
C ARG A 235 28.44 -5.45 9.77
N GLN A 236 28.04 -4.21 9.98
CA GLN A 236 27.21 -3.83 11.14
C GLN A 236 25.91 -3.17 10.70
N ILE A 237 24.91 -3.13 11.58
CA ILE A 237 23.63 -2.46 11.39
C ILE A 237 22.90 -3.02 10.15
N VAL A 238 22.85 -4.33 10.05
CA VAL A 238 22.08 -5.06 9.01
C VAL A 238 20.60 -5.11 9.38
N ALA A 239 19.73 -5.27 8.40
CA ALA A 239 18.37 -5.75 8.62
C ALA A 239 18.37 -7.29 8.59
N ALA A 240 17.70 -7.95 9.54
CA ALA A 240 17.55 -9.41 9.54
C ALA A 240 16.10 -9.79 9.82
N ALA A 241 15.66 -10.89 9.20
CA ALA A 241 14.33 -11.46 9.38
C ALA A 241 14.34 -12.97 9.10
N GLY A 242 13.34 -13.68 9.63
CA GLY A 242 13.13 -15.11 9.44
C GLY A 242 13.31 -15.93 10.70
N PRO A 243 12.96 -17.23 10.64
CA PRO A 243 13.26 -18.17 11.72
C PRO A 243 14.77 -18.48 11.76
N GLN A 244 15.23 -18.95 12.91
CA GLN A 244 16.62 -19.34 13.12
C GLN A 244 17.17 -20.29 12.03
N THR A 245 16.34 -21.19 11.53
CA THR A 245 16.73 -22.20 10.53
C THR A 245 16.67 -21.73 9.08
N ALA A 246 16.15 -20.52 8.82
CA ALA A 246 16.01 -19.98 7.46
C ALA A 246 15.83 -18.44 7.53
N ALA A 247 16.93 -17.71 7.72
CA ALA A 247 16.92 -16.26 7.88
C ALA A 247 17.53 -15.54 6.69
N VAL A 248 17.21 -14.26 6.56
CA VAL A 248 17.80 -13.35 5.57
C VAL A 248 18.40 -12.15 6.30
N SER A 249 19.58 -11.73 5.86
CA SER A 249 20.22 -10.48 6.27
C SER A 249 20.50 -9.59 5.08
N ALA A 250 20.14 -8.31 5.17
CA ALA A 250 20.22 -7.36 4.07
C ALA A 250 20.94 -6.07 4.45
N GLY A 251 21.70 -5.50 3.52
CA GLY A 251 22.36 -4.21 3.71
C GLY A 251 23.45 -4.22 4.77
N GLY A 252 23.53 -3.13 5.51
CA GLY A 252 24.51 -2.91 6.58
C GLY A 252 25.69 -2.01 6.17
N LYS A 253 26.55 -1.73 7.12
CA LYS A 253 27.70 -0.85 6.97
C LYS A 253 29.01 -1.64 6.98
N ILE A 254 29.79 -1.53 5.91
CA ILE A 254 31.10 -2.19 5.75
C ILE A 254 32.23 -1.26 6.26
N SER A 255 32.14 0.04 6.01
CA SER A 255 33.07 1.06 6.51
C SER A 255 32.35 2.39 6.78
N SER A 256 33.06 3.40 7.21
CA SER A 256 32.48 4.73 7.45
C SER A 256 31.77 5.31 6.21
N THR A 257 32.18 4.93 5.01
CA THR A 257 31.70 5.46 3.73
C THR A 257 31.02 4.42 2.84
N VAL A 258 31.07 3.13 3.18
CA VAL A 258 30.56 2.05 2.32
C VAL A 258 29.38 1.36 2.98
N LEU A 259 28.23 1.48 2.35
CA LEU A 259 27.01 0.77 2.69
C LEU A 259 26.82 -0.42 1.74
N SER A 260 26.40 -1.54 2.28
CA SER A 260 26.19 -2.78 1.52
C SER A 260 24.82 -2.80 0.84
N THR A 261 24.79 -3.36 -0.37
CA THR A 261 23.56 -3.79 -1.04
C THR A 261 23.33 -5.30 -0.90
N ALA A 262 24.31 -6.03 -0.34
CA ALA A 262 24.27 -7.48 -0.30
C ALA A 262 23.11 -8.01 0.55
N ILE A 263 22.53 -9.09 0.06
CA ILE A 263 21.58 -9.93 0.78
C ILE A 263 22.26 -11.29 0.95
N GLU A 264 22.18 -11.83 2.16
CA GLU A 264 22.68 -13.17 2.47
C GLU A 264 21.57 -14.00 3.11
N GLU A 265 21.45 -15.23 2.66
CA GLU A 265 20.46 -16.21 3.10
C GLU A 265 21.13 -17.24 4.01
N TYR A 266 20.50 -17.53 5.15
CA TYR A 266 20.96 -18.49 6.15
C TYR A 266 20.10 -19.75 6.10
N ASP A 267 20.72 -20.92 6.06
CA ASP A 267 20.03 -22.21 5.93
C ASP A 267 19.93 -23.01 7.25
N GLY A 268 20.25 -22.37 8.40
CA GLY A 268 20.33 -23.01 9.72
C GLY A 268 21.75 -23.50 10.06
N SER A 269 22.74 -23.29 9.19
CA SER A 269 24.13 -23.68 9.46
C SER A 269 25.14 -22.73 8.83
N ALA A 270 24.85 -22.16 7.65
CA ALA A 270 25.76 -21.32 6.90
C ALA A 270 25.03 -20.21 6.14
N HIS A 271 25.75 -19.12 5.87
CA HIS A 271 25.29 -18.04 5.02
C HIS A 271 25.75 -18.22 3.58
N SER A 272 24.84 -17.99 2.64
CA SER A 272 25.12 -17.89 1.22
C SER A 272 24.73 -16.51 0.69
N THR A 273 25.50 -15.97 -0.26
CA THR A 273 25.15 -14.70 -0.90
C THR A 273 23.99 -14.92 -1.87
N SER A 274 22.89 -14.18 -1.67
CA SER A 274 21.78 -14.20 -2.62
C SER A 274 22.19 -13.55 -3.95
N PRO A 275 21.69 -14.04 -5.09
CA PRO A 275 21.85 -13.36 -6.38
C PRO A 275 21.11 -12.01 -6.42
N ALA A 276 20.13 -11.80 -5.56
CA ALA A 276 19.43 -10.53 -5.39
C ALA A 276 20.24 -9.56 -4.52
N SER A 277 20.09 -8.27 -4.77
CA SER A 277 20.71 -7.21 -3.98
C SER A 277 19.78 -6.02 -3.86
N LEU A 278 19.92 -5.23 -2.79
CA LEU A 278 19.23 -3.96 -2.65
C LEU A 278 19.62 -3.02 -3.80
N THR A 279 18.69 -2.20 -4.24
CA THR A 279 18.94 -1.17 -5.25
C THR A 279 19.92 -0.12 -4.75
N THR A 280 19.82 0.23 -3.48
CA THR A 280 20.71 1.21 -2.83
C THR A 280 21.24 0.67 -1.51
N GLY A 281 22.55 0.76 -1.30
CA GLY A 281 23.17 0.39 -0.03
C GLY A 281 22.62 1.20 1.14
N ARG A 282 22.24 0.53 2.20
CA ARG A 282 21.66 1.17 3.39
C ARG A 282 22.02 0.45 4.68
N ASN A 283 22.01 1.19 5.79
CA ASN A 283 22.18 0.67 7.13
C ASN A 283 21.04 1.12 8.06
N ALA A 284 20.90 0.51 9.21
CA ALA A 284 19.84 0.81 10.17
C ALA A 284 18.43 0.79 9.56
N ALA A 285 18.24 -0.01 8.53
CA ALA A 285 16.95 -0.28 7.93
C ALA A 285 16.13 -1.24 8.82
N GLY A 286 14.82 -1.10 8.75
CA GLY A 286 13.90 -2.11 9.28
C GLY A 286 13.85 -3.33 8.37
N GLY A 287 13.54 -4.48 8.96
CA GLY A 287 13.31 -5.73 8.22
C GLY A 287 12.28 -6.58 8.90
N SER A 288 11.35 -7.15 8.14
CA SER A 288 10.33 -8.09 8.60
C SER A 288 10.10 -9.15 7.53
N GLY A 289 9.80 -10.38 7.93
CA GLY A 289 9.57 -11.49 7.01
C GLY A 289 10.40 -12.73 7.29
N ASP A 290 10.67 -13.48 6.24
CA ASP A 290 11.46 -14.71 6.27
C ASP A 290 12.36 -14.85 5.02
N SER A 291 13.06 -15.99 4.90
CA SER A 291 13.93 -16.30 3.76
C SER A 291 13.22 -16.35 2.40
N SER A 292 11.93 -16.31 2.38
CA SER A 292 11.13 -16.37 1.16
C SER A 292 10.48 -15.06 0.80
N ASN A 293 10.26 -14.21 1.79
CA ASN A 293 9.61 -12.92 1.62
C ASN A 293 10.02 -11.99 2.77
N MET A 294 10.84 -11.00 2.49
CA MET A 294 11.28 -10.00 3.46
C MET A 294 11.02 -8.60 2.92
N VAL A 295 10.36 -7.76 3.71
CA VAL A 295 10.31 -6.31 3.45
C VAL A 295 11.46 -5.62 4.17
N ILE A 296 12.19 -4.75 3.46
CA ILE A 296 13.30 -3.92 3.96
C ILE A 296 12.92 -2.46 3.74
N PHE A 297 12.94 -1.65 4.77
CA PHE A 297 12.41 -0.29 4.68
C PHE A 297 13.21 0.72 5.50
N GLY A 298 13.17 1.98 5.03
CA GLY A 298 13.88 3.08 5.67
C GLY A 298 15.38 2.86 5.71
N GLY A 299 16.01 3.35 6.78
CA GLY A 299 17.44 3.25 7.02
C GLY A 299 18.20 4.51 6.64
N GLY A 300 19.51 4.47 6.83
CA GLY A 300 20.46 5.49 6.38
C GLY A 300 21.02 5.13 5.01
N SER A 301 20.86 6.04 4.06
CA SER A 301 21.57 6.07 2.77
C SER A 301 22.44 7.33 2.73
N GLN A 302 23.39 7.41 1.81
CA GLN A 302 24.15 8.66 1.64
C GLN A 302 23.38 9.57 0.66
N PRO A 303 23.01 10.82 1.04
CA PRO A 303 23.49 11.58 2.21
C PRO A 303 22.56 11.65 3.44
N GLY A 304 21.56 10.76 3.61
CA GLY A 304 20.63 10.91 4.74
C GLY A 304 19.78 9.68 5.04
N GLN A 305 18.60 9.91 5.60
CA GLN A 305 17.57 8.89 5.79
C GLN A 305 16.77 8.70 4.51
N THR A 306 16.27 7.50 4.27
CA THR A 306 15.41 7.20 3.12
C THR A 306 14.02 6.76 3.55
N THR A 307 13.04 6.99 2.67
CA THR A 307 11.69 6.43 2.75
C THR A 307 11.57 5.12 1.99
N ASP A 308 12.60 4.71 1.24
CA ASP A 308 12.52 3.56 0.34
C ASP A 308 12.10 2.29 1.07
N THR A 309 11.20 1.57 0.43
CA THR A 309 10.83 0.20 0.78
C THR A 309 11.25 -0.71 -0.36
N GLU A 310 11.88 -1.81 -0.03
CA GLU A 310 12.25 -2.87 -0.97
C GLU A 310 11.74 -4.22 -0.47
N GLU A 311 11.25 -5.04 -1.37
CA GLU A 311 10.73 -6.36 -1.08
C GLU A 311 11.66 -7.42 -1.67
N PHE A 312 12.29 -8.20 -0.80
CA PHE A 312 13.04 -9.40 -1.18
C PHE A 312 12.08 -10.58 -1.25
N ASN A 313 12.16 -11.31 -2.34
CA ASN A 313 11.27 -12.43 -2.58
C ASN A 313 12.02 -13.56 -3.29
N THR A 314 11.95 -14.76 -2.73
CA THR A 314 12.47 -15.99 -3.37
C THR A 314 11.33 -16.83 -3.94
N SER A 315 10.13 -16.27 -4.07
CA SER A 315 8.99 -17.00 -4.63
C SER A 315 9.16 -17.25 -6.13
N ILE A 316 8.37 -18.18 -6.64
CA ILE A 316 8.23 -18.41 -8.08
C ILE A 316 7.53 -17.25 -8.82
N PHE A 317 7.20 -16.15 -8.12
CA PHE A 317 6.59 -14.96 -8.69
C PHE A 317 7.53 -13.78 -8.73
N THR A 318 7.36 -12.97 -9.76
CA THR A 318 7.81 -11.57 -9.78
C THR A 318 6.61 -10.68 -9.49
N ARG A 319 6.70 -9.81 -8.49
CA ARG A 319 5.75 -8.73 -8.25
C ARG A 319 6.20 -7.49 -9.03
N THR A 320 5.28 -6.92 -9.76
CA THR A 320 5.48 -5.61 -10.40
C THR A 320 4.59 -4.62 -9.67
N ALA A 321 5.18 -3.57 -9.10
CA ALA A 321 4.43 -2.52 -8.42
C ALA A 321 3.42 -1.87 -9.37
N GLY A 322 2.28 -1.48 -8.85
CA GLY A 322 1.29 -0.72 -9.61
C GLY A 322 1.89 0.60 -10.12
N ALA A 323 1.39 1.10 -11.24
CA ALA A 323 1.88 2.32 -11.86
C ALA A 323 0.79 3.04 -12.63
N TRP A 324 0.96 4.36 -12.80
CA TRP A 324 0.20 5.17 -13.74
C TRP A 324 0.99 5.35 -15.03
N SER A 325 0.31 5.23 -16.16
CA SER A 325 0.86 5.46 -17.49
C SER A 325 -0.05 6.40 -18.29
N SER A 326 0.50 7.09 -19.29
CA SER A 326 -0.28 7.95 -20.17
C SER A 326 -1.26 7.12 -20.99
N GLY A 327 -2.54 7.46 -20.92
CA GLY A 327 -3.60 6.90 -21.75
C GLY A 327 -3.93 7.78 -22.95
N ALA A 328 -4.94 7.37 -23.73
CA ALA A 328 -5.39 8.09 -24.90
C ALA A 328 -5.99 9.46 -24.55
N THR A 329 -5.76 10.44 -25.39
CA THR A 329 -6.28 11.82 -25.23
C THR A 329 -7.72 11.89 -25.71
N LYS A 330 -8.59 12.56 -24.96
CA LYS A 330 -9.97 12.86 -25.33
C LYS A 330 -10.05 13.66 -26.63
N THR A 331 -11.13 13.48 -27.36
CA THR A 331 -11.35 14.22 -28.62
C THR A 331 -11.84 15.65 -28.38
N THR A 332 -12.59 15.89 -27.30
CA THR A 332 -13.09 17.23 -26.97
C THR A 332 -12.27 17.90 -25.87
N THR A 333 -12.09 19.20 -26.00
CA THR A 333 -11.40 20.05 -25.01
C THR A 333 -12.33 20.50 -23.86
N THR A 334 -13.41 19.80 -23.63
CA THR A 334 -14.25 19.97 -22.44
C THR A 334 -13.58 19.24 -21.28
N THR A 335 -13.54 19.51 -20.13
CA THR A 335 -13.73 20.64 -19.31
C THR A 335 -13.64 20.22 -17.85
N GLN A 336 -14.38 20.74 -17.07
CA GLN A 336 -14.45 20.53 -15.64
C GLN A 336 -15.74 19.81 -15.31
N GLN A 337 -15.72 18.90 -14.31
CA GLN A 337 -16.95 18.42 -13.70
C GLN A 337 -17.82 17.58 -14.65
N GLU A 338 -17.16 16.74 -15.41
CA GLU A 338 -17.80 15.64 -16.13
C GLU A 338 -18.04 14.49 -15.16
N ALA A 339 -19.14 13.77 -15.33
CA ALA A 339 -19.40 12.51 -14.65
C ALA A 339 -19.02 11.34 -15.56
N GLY A 340 -18.89 10.15 -14.98
CA GLY A 340 -18.50 8.95 -15.72
C GLY A 340 -19.18 7.69 -15.24
N THR A 341 -18.94 6.59 -15.94
CA THR A 341 -19.43 5.26 -15.59
C THR A 341 -18.56 4.56 -14.55
N ASP A 342 -19.12 3.60 -13.82
CA ASP A 342 -18.41 2.71 -12.89
C ASP A 342 -17.88 1.43 -13.58
N GLY A 343 -17.83 1.40 -14.89
CA GLY A 343 -17.48 0.23 -15.70
C GLY A 343 -15.98 -0.11 -15.65
N PRO A 344 -15.55 -1.12 -16.43
CA PRO A 344 -14.13 -1.45 -16.55
C PRO A 344 -13.36 -0.33 -17.29
N LYS A 345 -12.05 -0.23 -17.04
CA LYS A 345 -11.20 0.83 -17.60
C LYS A 345 -11.20 0.92 -19.13
N ASP A 346 -11.51 -0.16 -19.82
CA ASP A 346 -11.52 -0.28 -21.28
C ASP A 346 -12.92 -0.15 -21.91
N ALA A 347 -13.94 0.15 -21.09
CA ALA A 347 -15.30 0.40 -21.54
C ALA A 347 -15.95 1.48 -20.65
N PHE A 348 -15.56 2.72 -20.88
CA PHE A 348 -15.83 3.87 -20.01
C PHE A 348 -16.49 4.99 -20.80
N ALA A 349 -17.52 5.62 -20.25
CA ALA A 349 -18.13 6.82 -20.80
C ALA A 349 -18.10 7.98 -19.81
N ILE A 350 -17.95 9.19 -20.32
CA ILE A 350 -18.06 10.45 -19.58
C ILE A 350 -19.02 11.39 -20.29
N TRP A 351 -19.68 12.26 -19.52
CA TRP A 351 -20.72 13.11 -20.06
C TRP A 351 -20.85 14.47 -19.37
N GLY A 352 -21.45 15.40 -20.08
CA GLY A 352 -21.77 16.74 -19.57
C GLY A 352 -20.55 17.61 -19.35
N GLY A 353 -20.57 18.36 -18.27
CA GLY A 353 -19.47 19.25 -17.91
C GLY A 353 -19.56 20.66 -18.49
N ARG A 354 -18.43 21.37 -18.53
CA ARG A 354 -18.38 22.77 -18.92
C ARG A 354 -17.14 23.10 -19.72
N THR A 355 -17.31 23.73 -20.89
CA THR A 355 -16.21 24.23 -21.74
C THR A 355 -15.62 25.55 -21.19
N ILE A 356 -14.40 25.90 -21.59
CA ILE A 356 -13.87 27.23 -21.42
C ILE A 356 -14.12 28.01 -22.73
N PRO A 357 -14.73 29.23 -22.72
CA PRO A 357 -14.84 30.09 -21.54
C PRO A 357 -16.00 29.83 -20.57
N ALA A 358 -17.09 29.19 -20.86
CA ALA A 358 -18.10 28.93 -19.83
C ALA A 358 -19.43 28.31 -20.31
N THR A 359 -19.43 27.49 -21.33
CA THR A 359 -20.66 26.88 -21.86
C THR A 359 -20.81 25.46 -21.30
N THR A 360 -21.96 25.16 -20.69
CA THR A 360 -22.33 23.77 -20.35
C THR A 360 -22.50 22.94 -21.60
N THR A 361 -22.17 21.67 -21.53
CA THR A 361 -22.24 20.76 -22.66
C THR A 361 -23.13 19.55 -22.36
N ASN A 362 -23.68 18.98 -23.41
CA ASN A 362 -24.46 17.74 -23.38
C ASN A 362 -23.72 16.59 -24.08
N LEU A 363 -22.43 16.73 -24.33
CA LEU A 363 -21.63 15.74 -25.03
C LEU A 363 -21.40 14.51 -24.16
N THR A 364 -21.33 13.37 -24.81
CA THR A 364 -20.83 12.11 -24.25
C THR A 364 -19.61 11.68 -25.06
N GLU A 365 -18.59 11.21 -24.39
CA GLU A 365 -17.44 10.56 -25.02
C GLU A 365 -17.26 9.16 -24.42
N GLU A 366 -16.96 8.22 -25.30
CA GLU A 366 -16.82 6.80 -24.98
C GLU A 366 -15.40 6.33 -25.23
N PHE A 367 -14.85 5.58 -24.26
CA PHE A 367 -13.53 4.98 -24.33
C PHE A 367 -13.63 3.47 -24.53
N ASN A 368 -12.93 2.93 -25.51
CA ASN A 368 -12.95 1.51 -25.88
C ASN A 368 -11.67 0.75 -25.49
N GLY A 369 -10.88 1.28 -24.55
CA GLY A 369 -9.58 0.72 -24.17
C GLY A 369 -8.39 1.22 -25.02
N ALA A 370 -8.64 1.92 -26.13
CA ALA A 370 -7.59 2.40 -27.02
C ALA A 370 -7.80 3.84 -27.48
N SER A 371 -9.03 4.26 -27.67
CA SER A 371 -9.36 5.60 -28.20
C SER A 371 -10.72 6.10 -27.70
N TRP A 372 -10.88 7.42 -27.73
CA TRP A 372 -12.13 8.10 -27.41
C TRP A 372 -12.94 8.35 -28.66
N THR A 373 -14.25 8.16 -28.59
CA THR A 373 -15.22 8.43 -29.65
C THR A 373 -16.43 9.18 -29.09
N ALA A 374 -17.11 9.96 -29.94
CA ALA A 374 -18.34 10.62 -29.51
C ALA A 374 -19.47 9.60 -29.35
N GLY A 375 -20.19 9.66 -28.23
CA GLY A 375 -21.42 8.92 -27.97
C GLY A 375 -22.67 9.76 -28.17
N GLY A 376 -23.84 9.22 -27.79
CA GLY A 376 -25.12 9.93 -27.83
C GLY A 376 -25.15 11.12 -26.88
N THR A 377 -25.75 12.23 -27.31
CA THR A 377 -25.83 13.45 -26.52
C THR A 377 -26.94 13.41 -25.47
N LEU A 378 -26.68 13.95 -24.27
CA LEU A 378 -27.70 14.20 -23.26
C LEU A 378 -28.80 15.11 -23.79
N GLY A 379 -30.02 14.91 -23.33
CA GLY A 379 -31.14 15.81 -23.59
C GLY A 379 -30.94 17.18 -22.92
N THR A 380 -30.34 17.19 -21.73
CA THR A 380 -30.09 18.40 -20.96
C THR A 380 -28.59 18.66 -20.79
N ALA A 381 -28.10 19.78 -21.33
CA ALA A 381 -26.72 20.22 -21.11
C ALA A 381 -26.56 20.71 -19.67
N ALA A 382 -25.69 20.06 -18.89
CA ALA A 382 -25.43 20.45 -17.52
C ALA A 382 -24.01 20.07 -17.09
N ARG A 383 -23.52 20.76 -16.06
CA ARG A 383 -22.27 20.47 -15.37
C ARG A 383 -22.54 19.93 -13.98
N LYS A 384 -21.55 19.32 -13.35
CA LYS A 384 -21.66 18.82 -11.97
C LYS A 384 -22.79 17.79 -11.83
N ARG A 385 -22.96 16.99 -12.86
CA ARG A 385 -23.82 15.80 -12.85
C ARG A 385 -23.02 14.65 -12.27
N GLU A 386 -23.71 13.72 -11.68
CA GLU A 386 -23.13 12.46 -11.23
C GLU A 386 -23.99 11.31 -11.71
N GLY A 387 -23.44 10.12 -11.67
CA GLY A 387 -24.16 8.95 -12.13
C GLY A 387 -23.40 7.67 -11.86
N GLY A 388 -23.69 6.65 -12.63
CA GLY A 388 -23.06 5.34 -12.52
C GLY A 388 -23.44 4.45 -13.68
N GLY A 389 -23.18 3.16 -13.51
CA GLY A 389 -23.52 2.15 -14.52
C GLY A 389 -22.36 1.81 -15.44
N THR A 390 -22.69 1.23 -16.59
CA THR A 390 -21.73 0.75 -17.57
C THR A 390 -21.85 1.52 -18.89
N LEU A 391 -20.87 1.37 -19.80
CA LEU A 391 -20.90 1.99 -21.12
C LEU A 391 -22.21 1.77 -21.90
N THR A 392 -22.89 0.67 -21.67
CA THR A 392 -24.15 0.32 -22.38
C THR A 392 -25.41 0.42 -21.52
N ALA A 393 -25.27 0.82 -20.25
CA ALA A 393 -26.39 0.99 -19.31
C ALA A 393 -25.95 1.93 -18.17
N ALA A 394 -25.89 3.24 -18.49
CA ALA A 394 -25.52 4.27 -17.53
C ALA A 394 -26.73 5.13 -17.16
N TRP A 395 -26.63 5.82 -16.03
CA TRP A 395 -27.58 6.83 -15.60
C TRP A 395 -26.83 8.08 -15.15
N CYS A 396 -27.44 9.24 -15.31
CA CYS A 396 -26.95 10.48 -14.73
C CYS A 396 -28.09 11.31 -14.13
N ALA A 397 -27.78 12.02 -13.06
CA ALA A 397 -28.77 12.76 -12.31
C ALA A 397 -28.30 14.15 -11.93
N ASN A 398 -29.25 15.05 -11.72
CA ASN A 398 -29.06 16.39 -11.17
C ASN A 398 -28.08 17.25 -11.97
N GLY A 399 -27.48 18.25 -11.33
CA GLY A 399 -26.50 19.14 -11.95
C GLY A 399 -26.89 20.61 -11.91
N GLU A 400 -26.20 21.41 -12.74
CA GLU A 400 -26.37 22.88 -12.76
C GLU A 400 -26.42 23.40 -14.22
N GLN A 401 -27.55 24.15 -14.56
CA GLN A 401 -27.73 24.78 -15.88
C GLN A 401 -28.87 25.82 -15.90
N PRO A 402 -28.66 27.11 -15.88
CA PRO A 402 -27.74 27.81 -14.99
C PRO A 402 -28.05 27.58 -13.52
N ASP A 403 -29.29 27.15 -13.21
CA ASP A 403 -29.79 26.77 -11.90
C ASP A 403 -29.62 25.28 -11.66
N TYR A 404 -29.85 24.84 -10.42
CA TYR A 404 -29.86 23.42 -10.07
C TYR A 404 -31.05 22.71 -10.73
N ILE A 405 -30.79 21.52 -11.23
CA ILE A 405 -31.78 20.64 -11.89
C ILE A 405 -31.95 19.33 -11.13
N ASP A 406 -33.09 18.70 -11.28
CA ASP A 406 -33.45 17.39 -10.73
C ASP A 406 -33.60 16.30 -11.82
N ASN A 407 -33.32 16.66 -13.07
CA ASN A 407 -33.44 15.82 -14.26
C ASN A 407 -32.51 14.60 -14.17
N VAL A 408 -33.06 13.45 -14.57
CA VAL A 408 -32.37 12.18 -14.66
C VAL A 408 -32.48 11.63 -16.08
N GLU A 409 -31.37 11.13 -16.60
CA GLU A 409 -31.32 10.53 -17.93
C GLU A 409 -30.62 9.16 -17.87
N GLU A 410 -31.08 8.23 -18.68
CA GLU A 410 -30.52 6.89 -18.84
C GLU A 410 -29.92 6.70 -20.23
N TYR A 411 -28.77 5.99 -20.27
CA TYR A 411 -28.03 5.67 -21.48
C TYR A 411 -28.15 4.19 -21.85
N ASP A 412 -28.49 3.90 -23.11
CA ASP A 412 -28.62 2.54 -23.64
C ASP A 412 -27.38 2.06 -24.44
N GLY A 413 -26.30 2.81 -24.40
CA GLY A 413 -25.10 2.58 -25.23
C GLY A 413 -25.13 3.29 -26.57
N THR A 414 -26.19 4.06 -26.87
CA THR A 414 -26.34 4.79 -28.13
C THR A 414 -26.98 6.17 -27.93
N SER A 415 -27.97 6.25 -27.06
CA SER A 415 -28.76 7.47 -26.82
C SER A 415 -29.15 7.62 -25.36
N TRP A 416 -29.32 8.87 -24.93
CA TRP A 416 -29.85 9.23 -23.62
C TRP A 416 -31.37 9.43 -23.71
N SER A 417 -32.09 8.99 -22.70
CA SER A 417 -33.53 9.18 -22.54
C SER A 417 -33.85 9.70 -21.13
N GLU A 418 -34.76 10.67 -21.05
CA GLU A 418 -35.23 11.22 -19.78
C GLU A 418 -36.12 10.22 -19.06
N VAL A 419 -35.91 10.09 -17.74
CA VAL A 419 -36.65 9.21 -16.83
C VAL A 419 -37.16 10.00 -15.62
N ASN A 420 -37.69 9.32 -14.58
CA ASN A 420 -38.21 10.01 -13.40
C ASN A 420 -37.15 10.80 -12.66
N ASN A 421 -37.44 12.08 -12.43
CA ASN A 421 -36.54 13.00 -11.75
C ASN A 421 -36.26 12.62 -10.29
N THR A 422 -35.15 13.10 -9.74
CA THR A 422 -34.89 13.03 -8.31
C THR A 422 -35.88 13.91 -7.52
N PRO A 423 -36.13 13.60 -6.24
CA PRO A 423 -37.06 14.39 -5.41
C PRO A 423 -36.65 15.84 -5.18
N ALA A 424 -35.40 16.21 -5.43
CA ALA A 424 -34.88 17.55 -5.19
C ALA A 424 -33.77 17.94 -6.18
N ALA A 425 -33.89 19.14 -6.74
CA ALA A 425 -32.83 19.74 -7.55
C ALA A 425 -31.57 19.98 -6.68
N SER A 426 -30.42 19.54 -7.17
CA SER A 426 -29.13 19.77 -6.53
C SER A 426 -27.99 19.76 -7.55
N SER A 427 -26.83 20.28 -7.16
CA SER A 427 -25.59 20.05 -7.91
C SER A 427 -24.59 19.34 -7.01
N PHE A 428 -23.56 18.71 -7.60
CA PHE A 428 -22.54 17.99 -6.87
C PHE A 428 -23.10 16.86 -6.01
N ILE A 429 -23.49 15.80 -6.62
CA ILE A 429 -23.81 14.54 -5.96
C ILE A 429 -22.66 13.54 -6.17
N GLY A 430 -22.50 12.59 -5.25
CA GLY A 430 -21.76 11.36 -5.53
C GLY A 430 -22.74 10.32 -6.03
N GLY A 431 -22.40 9.61 -7.08
CA GLY A 431 -23.24 8.57 -7.68
C GLY A 431 -22.45 7.32 -7.97
N SER A 432 -23.09 6.14 -7.83
CA SER A 432 -22.50 4.86 -8.23
C SER A 432 -23.55 3.77 -8.35
N GLY A 433 -23.15 2.63 -8.89
CA GLY A 433 -24.01 1.45 -9.06
C GLY A 433 -24.72 1.38 -10.39
N PRO A 434 -25.26 0.19 -10.74
CA PRO A 434 -25.87 -0.05 -12.03
C PRO A 434 -27.16 0.75 -12.22
N GLN A 435 -27.56 0.96 -13.48
CA GLN A 435 -28.79 1.66 -13.88
C GLN A 435 -30.04 1.14 -13.16
N THR A 436 -30.10 -0.13 -12.80
CA THR A 436 -31.24 -0.76 -12.13
C THR A 436 -31.14 -0.79 -10.59
N ALA A 437 -30.04 -0.31 -10.00
CA ALA A 437 -29.81 -0.25 -8.57
C ALA A 437 -28.72 0.78 -8.25
N GLY A 438 -28.98 2.05 -8.56
CA GLY A 438 -28.08 3.17 -8.33
C GLY A 438 -28.21 3.72 -6.91
N VAL A 439 -27.12 4.31 -6.41
CA VAL A 439 -27.12 5.06 -5.15
C VAL A 439 -26.47 6.42 -5.37
N ALA A 440 -27.12 7.47 -4.90
CA ALA A 440 -26.63 8.83 -4.99
C ALA A 440 -26.65 9.53 -3.62
N THR A 441 -25.58 10.23 -3.29
CA THR A 441 -25.51 11.08 -2.11
C THR A 441 -25.69 12.54 -2.53
N LEU A 442 -26.64 13.25 -1.91
CA LEU A 442 -26.95 14.62 -2.30
C LEU A 442 -25.84 15.59 -1.93
N GLY A 443 -25.51 16.44 -2.89
CA GLY A 443 -24.56 17.53 -2.76
C GLY A 443 -25.21 18.85 -2.32
N GLN A 444 -24.85 19.97 -2.97
CA GLN A 444 -25.33 21.27 -2.61
C GLN A 444 -26.76 21.52 -3.11
N LEU A 445 -27.63 22.00 -2.22
CA LEU A 445 -29.00 22.44 -2.56
C LEU A 445 -29.05 23.91 -2.99
N PRO A 446 -30.12 24.33 -3.70
CA PRO A 446 -30.44 25.73 -3.87
C PRO A 446 -30.50 26.44 -2.52
N GLY A 447 -29.77 27.56 -2.38
CA GLY A 447 -29.69 28.27 -1.08
C GLY A 447 -28.50 27.89 -0.19
N GLY A 448 -27.66 26.91 -0.60
CA GLY A 448 -26.35 26.66 0.03
C GLY A 448 -26.32 25.61 1.14
N GLY A 449 -27.34 24.81 1.30
CA GLY A 449 -27.34 23.69 2.27
C GLY A 449 -26.56 22.47 1.76
N TYR A 450 -26.01 21.69 2.69
CA TYR A 450 -25.31 20.42 2.42
C TYR A 450 -26.07 19.28 3.12
N PRO A 451 -27.05 18.65 2.44
CA PRO A 451 -27.81 17.55 3.02
C PRO A 451 -26.94 16.32 3.19
N LYS A 452 -27.29 15.51 4.18
CA LYS A 452 -26.71 14.17 4.38
C LYS A 452 -27.53 13.09 3.69
N ALA A 453 -28.46 13.46 2.80
CA ALA A 453 -29.43 12.54 2.22
C ALA A 453 -28.78 11.62 1.19
N THR A 454 -29.18 10.37 1.24
CA THR A 454 -28.90 9.36 0.23
C THR A 454 -30.21 9.06 -0.51
N LEU A 455 -30.11 8.89 -1.81
CA LEU A 455 -31.19 8.45 -2.68
C LEU A 455 -30.82 7.11 -3.31
N GLU A 456 -31.79 6.24 -3.42
CA GLU A 456 -31.68 4.92 -4.04
C GLU A 456 -32.54 4.85 -5.27
N TYR A 457 -31.98 4.37 -6.38
CA TYR A 457 -32.64 4.24 -7.67
C TYR A 457 -32.92 2.76 -7.98
N ASP A 458 -34.15 2.42 -8.33
CA ASP A 458 -34.57 1.05 -8.67
C ASP A 458 -34.65 0.77 -10.18
N GLY A 459 -34.15 1.69 -11.01
CA GLY A 459 -34.29 1.66 -12.46
C GLY A 459 -35.56 2.37 -12.96
N THR A 460 -36.36 2.94 -12.07
CA THR A 460 -37.59 3.68 -12.40
C THR A 460 -37.83 4.83 -11.45
N ASN A 461 -37.69 4.62 -10.14
CA ASN A 461 -38.02 5.57 -9.11
C ASN A 461 -36.88 5.78 -8.11
N TRP A 462 -36.90 6.93 -7.47
CA TRP A 462 -36.00 7.29 -6.40
C TRP A 462 -36.66 7.15 -5.03
N THR A 463 -35.99 6.51 -4.10
CA THR A 463 -36.40 6.39 -2.71
C THR A 463 -35.29 6.91 -1.78
N SER A 464 -35.66 7.33 -0.56
CA SER A 464 -34.68 7.79 0.41
C SER A 464 -34.00 6.62 1.11
N GLY A 465 -32.68 6.59 1.07
CA GLY A 465 -31.83 5.70 1.86
C GLY A 465 -31.36 6.32 3.17
N GLY A 466 -30.48 5.61 3.90
CA GLY A 466 -29.88 6.10 5.15
C GLY A 466 -28.99 7.32 4.91
N ALA A 467 -29.03 8.30 5.82
CA ALA A 467 -28.22 9.50 5.71
C ALA A 467 -26.74 9.24 6.02
N THR A 468 -25.83 9.93 5.30
CA THR A 468 -24.38 9.92 5.62
C THR A 468 -24.12 10.53 7.00
N ASN A 469 -23.07 10.11 7.69
CA ASN A 469 -22.68 10.67 8.99
C ASN A 469 -22.07 12.07 8.82
N THR A 470 -21.29 12.28 7.75
CA THR A 470 -20.62 13.56 7.47
C THR A 470 -21.29 14.27 6.31
N ALA A 471 -21.72 15.53 6.54
CA ALA A 471 -22.21 16.41 5.48
C ALA A 471 -21.04 16.82 4.58
N ARG A 472 -21.19 16.59 3.28
CA ARG A 472 -20.17 16.96 2.29
C ARG A 472 -20.81 17.55 1.05
N THR A 473 -20.07 18.36 0.35
CA THR A 473 -20.53 18.99 -0.89
C THR A 473 -19.57 18.69 -2.00
N SER A 474 -20.06 18.89 -3.18
CA SER A 474 -19.38 18.71 -4.45
C SER A 474 -19.18 17.26 -4.83
N SER A 475 -19.20 17.02 -6.09
CA SER A 475 -18.49 15.96 -6.80
C SER A 475 -17.01 15.84 -6.35
N SER A 476 -16.77 16.00 -5.06
CA SER A 476 -15.45 16.03 -4.44
C SER A 476 -15.24 14.85 -3.53
N ALA A 477 -16.30 14.08 -3.29
CA ALA A 477 -16.24 12.80 -2.63
C ALA A 477 -16.27 11.72 -3.71
N GLY A 478 -15.26 10.90 -3.79
CA GLY A 478 -15.32 9.71 -4.63
C GLY A 478 -16.32 8.71 -4.06
N GLN A 479 -17.32 8.32 -4.86
CA GLN A 479 -18.27 7.27 -4.50
C GLN A 479 -18.13 6.10 -5.47
N VAL A 480 -18.13 4.88 -4.95
CA VAL A 480 -18.02 3.64 -5.74
C VAL A 480 -18.85 2.52 -5.10
N GLY A 481 -19.18 1.52 -5.90
CA GLY A 481 -19.88 0.32 -5.46
C GLY A 481 -21.38 0.36 -5.70
N PRO A 482 -22.05 -0.80 -5.62
CA PRO A 482 -23.50 -0.91 -5.83
C PRO A 482 -24.28 -0.34 -4.64
N GLN A 483 -25.58 -0.12 -4.86
CA GLN A 483 -26.54 0.38 -3.85
C GLN A 483 -26.44 -0.33 -2.49
N THR A 484 -26.12 -1.62 -2.47
CA THR A 484 -26.03 -2.41 -1.23
C THR A 484 -24.64 -2.44 -0.59
N ALA A 485 -23.64 -1.84 -1.23
CA ALA A 485 -22.25 -1.86 -0.76
C ALA A 485 -21.45 -0.70 -1.38
N ALA A 486 -21.82 0.54 -1.05
CA ALA A 486 -21.12 1.72 -1.55
C ALA A 486 -20.06 2.23 -0.56
N LEU A 487 -19.04 2.90 -1.08
CA LEU A 487 -18.00 3.59 -0.33
C LEU A 487 -17.97 5.05 -0.77
N ILE A 488 -17.89 5.98 0.17
CA ILE A 488 -17.67 7.40 -0.09
C ILE A 488 -16.49 7.92 0.73
N SER A 489 -15.59 8.68 0.11
CA SER A 489 -14.40 9.19 0.78
C SER A 489 -14.06 10.63 0.39
N GLY A 490 -13.50 11.39 1.31
CA GLY A 490 -13.15 12.79 1.09
C GLY A 490 -14.34 13.74 1.02
N GLY A 491 -14.14 14.91 0.43
CA GLY A 491 -15.19 15.91 0.20
C GLY A 491 -14.82 17.33 0.59
N GLU A 492 -15.80 18.25 0.47
CA GLU A 492 -15.72 19.68 0.77
C GLU A 492 -16.83 20.13 1.73
N PRO A 493 -16.82 21.36 2.30
CA PRO A 493 -16.24 22.63 1.81
C PRO A 493 -14.75 22.85 2.11
N THR A 494 -14.18 22.17 3.06
CA THR A 494 -12.72 22.06 3.25
C THR A 494 -12.36 20.61 2.99
N PRO A 495 -11.23 20.30 2.35
CA PRO A 495 -10.85 18.90 2.15
C PRO A 495 -10.94 18.11 3.46
N ILE A 496 -11.65 17.00 3.44
CA ILE A 496 -11.84 16.10 4.59
C ILE A 496 -11.27 14.72 4.27
N ALA A 497 -10.96 13.96 5.31
CA ALA A 497 -10.43 12.60 5.18
C ALA A 497 -11.50 11.53 5.36
N ASN A 498 -12.67 11.89 5.92
CA ASN A 498 -13.71 10.93 6.31
C ASN A 498 -14.09 9.96 5.19
N THR A 499 -14.11 8.70 5.54
CA THR A 499 -14.58 7.60 4.69
C THR A 499 -15.77 6.91 5.35
N GLU A 500 -16.79 6.63 4.57
CA GLU A 500 -18.00 5.94 5.05
C GLU A 500 -18.39 4.81 4.10
N GLN A 501 -18.89 3.72 4.66
CA GLN A 501 -19.41 2.56 3.95
C GLN A 501 -20.91 2.44 4.11
N TYR A 502 -21.62 2.11 3.02
CA TYR A 502 -23.06 1.87 2.98
C TYR A 502 -23.34 0.37 2.90
N ASP A 503 -24.29 -0.10 3.73
CA ASP A 503 -24.71 -1.51 3.76
C ASP A 503 -26.04 -1.77 3.07
N GLY A 504 -26.56 -0.80 2.32
CA GLY A 504 -27.89 -0.82 1.71
C GLY A 504 -28.99 -0.26 2.62
N THR A 505 -28.64 0.21 3.84
CA THR A 505 -29.60 0.77 4.80
C THR A 505 -29.04 1.98 5.54
N SER A 506 -27.76 1.92 5.93
CA SER A 506 -27.11 2.93 6.74
C SER A 506 -25.64 3.12 6.36
N TRP A 507 -25.13 4.32 6.62
CA TRP A 507 -23.72 4.66 6.49
C TRP A 507 -22.98 4.48 7.82
N SER A 508 -21.81 3.88 7.78
CA SER A 508 -20.92 3.75 8.92
C SER A 508 -19.54 4.34 8.61
N GLU A 509 -18.97 5.09 9.57
CA GLU A 509 -17.59 5.58 9.44
C GLU A 509 -16.59 4.43 9.54
N VAL A 510 -15.58 4.49 8.70
CA VAL A 510 -14.45 3.55 8.66
C VAL A 510 -13.14 4.33 8.66
N ALA A 511 -11.99 3.67 8.46
CA ALA A 511 -10.69 4.34 8.49
C ALA A 511 -10.60 5.46 7.43
N ASP A 512 -10.11 6.61 7.84
CA ASP A 512 -10.00 7.83 7.04
C ASP A 512 -8.89 7.75 5.98
N LEU A 513 -9.02 8.57 4.92
CA LEU A 513 -7.94 8.83 3.98
C LEU A 513 -6.68 9.32 4.72
N ILE A 514 -5.50 8.87 4.31
CA ILE A 514 -4.22 9.36 4.83
C ILE A 514 -4.06 10.86 4.58
N THR A 515 -4.45 11.29 3.39
CA THR A 515 -4.46 12.70 2.99
C THR A 515 -5.88 13.13 2.70
N ALA A 516 -6.37 14.15 3.40
CA ALA A 516 -7.68 14.74 3.14
C ALA A 516 -7.76 15.31 1.71
N LEU A 517 -8.75 14.91 0.95
CA LEU A 517 -8.94 15.31 -0.44
C LEU A 517 -10.32 15.92 -0.67
N GLY A 518 -10.34 17.04 -1.41
CA GLY A 518 -11.54 17.66 -1.93
C GLY A 518 -11.46 17.78 -3.46
N GLN A 519 -12.59 17.95 -4.14
CA GLN A 519 -12.69 18.02 -5.61
C GLN A 519 -11.96 16.85 -6.32
N ALA A 520 -11.95 15.70 -5.70
CA ALA A 520 -11.54 14.47 -6.37
C ALA A 520 -12.62 14.00 -7.37
N SER A 521 -13.85 14.53 -7.28
CA SER A 521 -15.00 14.17 -8.13
C SER A 521 -15.12 12.65 -8.26
N ASP A 522 -15.35 12.11 -9.43
CA ASP A 522 -15.28 10.68 -9.72
C ASP A 522 -13.83 10.13 -9.73
N GLY A 523 -12.91 10.76 -8.98
CA GLY A 523 -11.51 10.31 -8.85
C GLY A 523 -11.32 9.04 -8.03
N THR A 524 -12.42 8.36 -7.70
CA THR A 524 -12.40 7.06 -7.03
C THR A 524 -12.96 6.00 -7.97
N PHE A 525 -12.32 4.85 -8.02
CA PHE A 525 -12.77 3.69 -8.79
C PHE A 525 -12.50 2.39 -8.04
N GLY A 526 -13.26 1.36 -8.34
CA GLY A 526 -13.22 0.08 -7.64
C GLY A 526 -14.55 -0.29 -6.99
N VAL A 527 -14.47 -0.92 -5.84
CA VAL A 527 -15.64 -1.36 -5.06
C VAL A 527 -15.43 -1.07 -3.57
N GLN A 528 -16.48 -1.22 -2.75
CA GLN A 528 -16.44 -0.96 -1.31
C GLN A 528 -15.27 -1.63 -0.57
N THR A 529 -14.85 -2.82 -1.00
CA THR A 529 -13.77 -3.58 -0.35
C THR A 529 -12.39 -3.37 -0.96
N ALA A 530 -12.30 -2.69 -2.12
CA ALA A 530 -11.02 -2.43 -2.80
C ALA A 530 -11.17 -1.29 -3.80
N ALA A 531 -10.64 -0.11 -3.47
CA ALA A 531 -10.78 1.09 -4.29
C ALA A 531 -9.45 1.87 -4.39
N ILE A 532 -9.35 2.68 -5.43
CA ILE A 532 -8.30 3.69 -5.59
C ILE A 532 -8.97 5.06 -5.59
N GLN A 533 -8.45 5.99 -4.81
CA GLN A 533 -8.79 7.41 -4.94
C GLN A 533 -7.57 8.20 -5.38
N CYS A 534 -7.72 9.03 -6.40
CA CYS A 534 -6.61 9.77 -6.99
C CYS A 534 -6.95 11.23 -7.30
N GLY A 535 -5.94 12.09 -7.33
CA GLY A 535 -6.09 13.51 -7.63
C GLY A 535 -6.82 14.32 -6.56
N GLY A 536 -7.55 15.35 -6.98
CA GLY A 536 -8.23 16.28 -6.07
C GLY A 536 -7.36 17.45 -5.63
N LYS A 537 -7.66 18.01 -4.46
CA LYS A 537 -6.90 19.10 -3.82
C LYS A 537 -6.83 18.90 -2.30
N THR A 538 -5.79 19.43 -1.67
CA THR A 538 -5.55 19.33 -0.23
C THR A 538 -5.81 20.63 0.54
N SER A 539 -6.21 21.69 -0.15
CA SER A 539 -6.49 23.00 0.45
C SER A 539 -7.86 23.53 0.00
N PRO A 540 -8.52 24.41 0.79
CA PRO A 540 -9.79 25.02 0.39
C PRO A 540 -9.72 25.70 -0.98
N SER A 541 -10.90 25.86 -1.63
CA SER A 541 -10.99 26.55 -2.93
C SER A 541 -10.42 27.98 -2.85
N PRO A 542 -9.55 28.38 -3.78
CA PRO A 542 -9.25 27.81 -5.10
C PRO A 542 -8.06 26.84 -5.16
N GLY A 543 -7.81 26.00 -4.16
CA GLY A 543 -6.68 25.09 -4.01
C GLY A 543 -6.15 24.43 -5.30
N ALA A 544 -4.84 24.19 -5.35
CA ALA A 544 -4.18 23.55 -6.47
C ALA A 544 -4.51 22.05 -6.56
N ALA A 545 -4.52 21.50 -7.76
CA ALA A 545 -4.66 20.07 -7.98
C ALA A 545 -3.41 19.31 -7.49
N VAL A 546 -3.61 18.07 -7.07
CA VAL A 546 -2.53 17.19 -6.59
C VAL A 546 -2.41 15.91 -7.44
N THR A 547 -1.29 15.22 -7.30
CA THR A 547 -1.04 13.91 -7.91
C THR A 547 -1.32 12.75 -6.94
N THR A 548 -1.70 13.05 -5.72
CA THR A 548 -1.91 12.07 -4.65
C THR A 548 -2.83 10.94 -5.10
N SER A 549 -2.44 9.70 -4.79
CA SER A 549 -3.26 8.53 -4.99
C SER A 549 -3.18 7.64 -3.76
N GLN A 550 -4.30 7.05 -3.38
CA GLN A 550 -4.45 6.23 -2.18
C GLN A 550 -5.29 5.00 -2.51
N SER A 551 -4.94 3.85 -1.96
CA SER A 551 -5.63 2.59 -2.16
C SER A 551 -6.35 2.12 -0.89
N TRP A 552 -7.57 1.65 -1.03
CA TRP A 552 -8.42 1.07 0.00
C TRP A 552 -8.42 -0.46 -0.10
N ASN A 553 -8.23 -1.15 1.01
CA ASN A 553 -8.20 -2.62 1.06
C ASN A 553 -9.42 -3.23 1.78
N GLY A 554 -10.47 -2.47 1.99
CA GLY A 554 -11.66 -2.89 2.74
C GLY A 554 -11.61 -2.54 4.24
N THR A 555 -10.44 -2.13 4.75
CA THR A 555 -10.25 -1.83 6.18
C THR A 555 -9.48 -0.52 6.39
N ASN A 556 -8.42 -0.28 5.62
CA ASN A 556 -7.55 0.90 5.75
C ASN A 556 -7.15 1.45 4.38
N TRP A 557 -6.85 2.75 4.35
CA TRP A 557 -6.19 3.41 3.23
C TRP A 557 -4.68 3.28 3.33
N SER A 558 -4.02 3.15 2.19
CA SER A 558 -2.57 3.16 2.05
C SER A 558 -2.18 4.06 0.86
N THR A 559 -0.94 4.57 0.87
CA THR A 559 -0.43 5.34 -0.28
C THR A 559 -0.33 4.44 -1.50
N SER A 560 -0.66 5.00 -2.66
CA SER A 560 -0.57 4.34 -3.97
C SER A 560 0.33 5.17 -4.89
N PRO A 561 0.88 4.62 -5.98
CA PRO A 561 1.66 5.38 -6.95
C PRO A 561 0.94 6.64 -7.41
N SER A 562 1.64 7.77 -7.40
CA SER A 562 1.07 9.08 -7.76
C SER A 562 0.78 9.19 -9.26
N LEU A 563 -0.25 9.97 -9.61
CA LEU A 563 -0.51 10.40 -10.99
C LEU A 563 0.72 11.11 -11.59
N GLY A 564 0.94 10.95 -12.88
CA GLY A 564 1.94 11.72 -13.63
C GLY A 564 1.57 13.21 -13.78
N GLN A 565 0.26 13.51 -13.85
CA GLN A 565 -0.27 14.85 -13.96
C GLN A 565 -1.25 15.18 -12.84
N ALA A 566 -0.99 16.25 -12.09
CA ALA A 566 -1.93 16.73 -11.07
C ALA A 566 -3.27 17.12 -11.70
N ARG A 567 -4.38 16.62 -11.15
CA ARG A 567 -5.74 16.88 -11.63
C ARG A 567 -6.78 16.94 -10.52
N LYS A 568 -7.80 17.76 -10.70
CA LYS A 568 -9.00 17.81 -9.85
C LYS A 568 -10.24 17.97 -10.73
N SER A 569 -11.43 17.68 -10.22
CA SER A 569 -12.68 17.72 -10.99
C SER A 569 -12.57 16.90 -12.29
N HIS A 570 -12.11 15.67 -12.16
CA HIS A 570 -11.83 14.71 -13.22
C HIS A 570 -12.74 13.49 -13.04
N SER A 571 -12.80 12.63 -14.03
CA SER A 571 -13.57 11.38 -13.98
C SER A 571 -12.64 10.17 -14.01
N SER A 572 -13.04 9.09 -13.37
CA SER A 572 -12.29 7.84 -13.31
C SER A 572 -13.22 6.63 -13.36
N SER A 573 -12.70 5.51 -13.82
CA SER A 573 -13.43 4.23 -13.88
C SER A 573 -12.46 3.06 -13.77
N GLY A 574 -12.96 1.89 -13.40
CA GLY A 574 -12.18 0.66 -13.35
C GLY A 574 -12.27 -0.08 -12.04
N SER A 575 -11.32 -0.99 -11.84
CA SER A 575 -11.12 -1.73 -10.60
C SER A 575 -9.87 -1.23 -9.86
N SER A 576 -9.71 -1.60 -8.59
CA SER A 576 -8.50 -1.29 -7.81
C SER A 576 -7.19 -1.83 -8.41
N THR A 577 -7.26 -2.68 -9.43
CA THR A 577 -6.11 -3.24 -10.14
C THR A 577 -6.00 -2.80 -11.60
N ALA A 578 -7.02 -2.14 -12.15
CA ALA A 578 -7.01 -1.68 -13.55
C ALA A 578 -7.98 -0.50 -13.69
N GLY A 579 -7.48 0.72 -13.68
CA GLY A 579 -8.27 1.93 -13.71
C GLY A 579 -7.84 2.92 -14.78
N ILE A 580 -8.71 3.91 -15.01
CA ILE A 580 -8.44 5.05 -15.88
C ILE A 580 -8.93 6.33 -15.19
N THR A 581 -8.18 7.41 -15.33
CA THR A 581 -8.61 8.76 -14.98
C THR A 581 -8.43 9.70 -16.16
N THR A 582 -9.34 10.63 -16.35
CA THR A 582 -9.35 11.51 -17.53
C THR A 582 -9.87 12.89 -17.21
N ALA A 583 -9.59 13.84 -18.07
CA ALA A 583 -10.09 15.22 -17.97
C ALA A 583 -9.61 15.97 -16.70
N GLY A 584 -10.42 16.90 -16.22
CA GLY A 584 -10.15 17.73 -15.05
C GLY A 584 -9.31 18.97 -15.32
N GLN A 585 -8.76 19.57 -14.26
CA GLN A 585 -7.99 20.81 -14.32
C GLN A 585 -6.79 20.79 -13.36
N THR A 586 -5.70 21.53 -13.73
CA THR A 586 -4.43 21.48 -13.00
C THR A 586 -4.28 22.51 -11.89
N THR A 587 -4.75 23.74 -12.07
CA THR A 587 -4.45 24.88 -11.20
C THR A 587 -5.67 25.74 -10.91
N THR A 588 -5.46 26.83 -10.13
CA THR A 588 -6.46 27.86 -9.84
C THR A 588 -6.86 28.69 -11.08
N THR A 589 -5.96 28.83 -12.03
CA THR A 589 -6.27 29.34 -13.37
C THR A 589 -6.49 28.11 -14.26
N PRO A 590 -7.74 27.80 -14.64
CA PRO A 590 -8.04 26.47 -15.15
C PRO A 590 -7.35 26.20 -16.48
N THR A 591 -6.31 25.39 -16.45
CA THR A 591 -5.85 24.65 -17.63
C THR A 591 -6.59 23.34 -17.64
N VAL A 592 -7.48 23.18 -18.59
CA VAL A 592 -8.27 21.97 -18.79
C VAL A 592 -7.39 20.87 -19.36
N LEU A 593 -7.53 19.69 -18.84
CA LEU A 593 -6.83 18.50 -19.32
C LEU A 593 -7.72 17.71 -20.28
N THR A 594 -7.13 17.28 -21.38
CA THR A 594 -7.69 16.27 -22.28
C THR A 594 -7.00 14.93 -22.13
N SER A 595 -5.91 14.89 -21.36
CA SER A 595 -5.12 13.68 -21.14
C SER A 595 -5.85 12.69 -20.25
N SER A 596 -5.69 11.41 -20.54
CA SER A 596 -6.01 10.31 -19.63
C SER A 596 -4.74 9.71 -19.07
N GLU A 597 -4.87 9.09 -17.89
CA GLU A 597 -3.86 8.21 -17.32
C GLU A 597 -4.49 6.87 -16.95
N GLU A 598 -3.80 5.80 -17.24
CA GLU A 598 -4.23 4.44 -16.92
C GLU A 598 -3.44 3.90 -15.74
N TYR A 599 -4.16 3.31 -14.80
CA TYR A 599 -3.60 2.63 -13.64
C TYR A 599 -3.56 1.13 -13.89
N ASP A 600 -2.39 0.56 -13.81
CA ASP A 600 -2.19 -0.87 -13.68
C ASP A 600 -1.74 -1.15 -12.25
N GLY A 601 -2.54 -1.91 -11.52
CA GLY A 601 -2.26 -2.30 -10.15
C GLY A 601 -1.08 -3.25 -10.05
N GLU A 602 -0.72 -3.60 -8.83
CA GLU A 602 0.32 -4.60 -8.61
C GLU A 602 -0.03 -5.90 -9.34
N THR A 603 0.92 -6.40 -10.11
CA THR A 603 0.79 -7.70 -10.80
C THR A 603 1.80 -8.69 -10.27
N THR A 604 1.39 -9.95 -10.21
CA THR A 604 2.28 -11.08 -9.92
C THR A 604 2.41 -11.96 -11.14
N ALA A 605 3.62 -12.20 -11.59
CA ALA A 605 3.92 -13.12 -12.69
C ALA A 605 4.68 -14.34 -12.16
N ILE A 606 4.30 -15.54 -12.62
CA ILE A 606 5.01 -16.77 -12.27
C ILE A 606 6.37 -16.78 -12.97
N ASN A 607 7.44 -17.01 -12.23
CA ASN A 607 8.78 -17.21 -12.79
C ASN A 607 8.89 -18.61 -13.35
N VAL A 608 8.81 -18.72 -14.68
CA VAL A 608 8.96 -19.98 -15.41
C VAL A 608 10.14 -19.87 -16.35
N LYS A 609 11.13 -20.74 -16.19
CA LYS A 609 12.26 -20.80 -17.09
C LYS A 609 12.00 -21.79 -18.23
N THR A 610 12.08 -21.31 -19.46
CA THR A 610 12.08 -22.16 -20.63
C THR A 610 13.44 -22.86 -20.75
N LEU A 611 13.42 -24.18 -20.80
CA LEU A 611 14.62 -24.96 -21.04
C LEU A 611 14.90 -24.98 -22.55
N THR A 612 15.96 -24.32 -22.98
CA THR A 612 16.44 -24.36 -24.37
C THR A 612 17.58 -25.36 -24.47
N GLN A 613 17.55 -26.15 -25.51
CA GLN A 613 18.69 -27.03 -25.84
C GLN A 613 19.84 -26.16 -26.38
N SER A 614 20.99 -26.20 -25.74
CA SER A 614 22.26 -25.62 -26.24
C SER A 614 22.91 -26.53 -27.24
#